data_81d762ded241244cda135ce8ce40f591
#
_entry.id   81d762ded241244cda135ce8ce40f591
#
_cell.length_a   1.000
_cell.length_b   1.000
_cell.length_c   1.000
_cell.angle_alpha   90.00
_cell.angle_beta   90.00
_cell.angle_gamma   90.00
#
_symmetry.space_group_name_H-M   'P 1'
#
loop_
_entity.id
_entity.type
_entity.pdbx_description
1 polymer ?
#
loop_
_entity_poly.entity_id
_entity_poly.type
_entity_poly.pdbx_seq_one_letter_code
_entity_poly.pdbx_strand_id
1 'polypeptide(L)'
;MLTLFTSGSTDEPKQVTHSWDYIKECAAASIKEIQLTSQDRVLDVFPANTIAHYTITAYPAQLAGAKLLSANFNPYSYIENFKKFQPTYLSLIPKHLELLKNTKGFADLDMSSVRYMVTGSSTITQDFIDAFTSKGVQTVANWYGMTEVPPPVFVGYNTPEFDLSTVDQDRYHIMFMPAGEYSGDLQQCYINGKATGDLFKLGPCRFAQRMKKLNGDTWKTTV
;
A
#
# COMPACT_ATOMS: atom_id res chain seq x y z
N MET A 1 -1.10 2.64 22.43
CA MET A 1 -0.12 1.89 21.59
C MET A 1 -0.88 0.91 20.71
N LEU A 2 -0.56 0.84 19.42
CA LEU A 2 -1.01 -0.17 18.47
C LEU A 2 0.13 -1.17 18.24
N THR A 3 -0.12 -2.44 18.48
CA THR A 3 0.86 -3.51 18.27
C THR A 3 0.38 -4.43 17.15
N LEU A 4 1.22 -4.63 16.15
CA LEU A 4 0.96 -5.46 14.98
C LEU A 4 2.07 -6.50 14.81
N PHE A 5 1.75 -7.60 14.14
CA PHE A 5 2.70 -8.66 13.82
C PHE A 5 2.85 -8.74 12.31
N THR A 6 4.08 -8.70 11.82
CA THR A 6 4.39 -8.85 10.40
C THR A 6 4.96 -10.25 10.17
N SER A 7 4.66 -10.83 9.01
CA SER A 7 5.43 -11.98 8.53
C SER A 7 6.85 -11.49 8.20
N GLY A 8 7.74 -11.51 9.18
CA GLY A 8 9.13 -11.12 8.98
C GLY A 8 9.80 -11.89 7.83
N SER A 9 10.92 -11.39 7.32
CA SER A 9 11.81 -12.11 6.40
C SER A 9 12.48 -13.33 7.07
N THR A 10 12.28 -13.51 8.36
CA THR A 10 12.63 -14.67 9.19
C THR A 10 11.32 -15.37 9.54
N ASP A 11 11.34 -16.70 9.76
CA ASP A 11 10.15 -17.52 10.01
C ASP A 11 9.32 -17.13 11.25
N GLU A 12 9.83 -16.21 12.08
CA GLU A 12 9.10 -15.69 13.24
C GLU A 12 8.43 -14.34 12.94
N PRO A 13 7.15 -14.16 13.37
CA PRO A 13 6.46 -12.89 13.23
C PRO A 13 7.17 -11.78 14.01
N LYS A 14 7.50 -10.68 13.33
CA LYS A 14 8.11 -9.51 13.98
C LYS A 14 7.01 -8.63 14.57
N GLN A 15 7.16 -8.30 15.85
CA GLN A 15 6.29 -7.34 16.54
C GLN A 15 6.70 -5.91 16.18
N VAL A 16 5.73 -5.09 15.77
CA VAL A 16 5.89 -3.66 15.50
C VAL A 16 4.87 -2.91 16.34
N THR A 17 5.32 -1.92 17.11
CA THR A 17 4.47 -1.13 17.99
C THR A 17 4.60 0.35 17.68
N HIS A 18 3.46 1.03 17.52
CA HIS A 18 3.36 2.47 17.27
C HIS A 18 2.51 3.15 18.34
N SER A 19 2.80 4.42 18.62
CA SER A 19 1.89 5.26 19.42
C SER A 19 0.62 5.56 18.62
N TRP A 20 -0.49 5.79 19.29
CA TRP A 20 -1.73 6.21 18.62
C TRP A 20 -1.57 7.59 17.97
N ASP A 21 -0.76 8.47 18.54
CA ASP A 21 -0.49 9.79 17.94
C ASP A 21 0.21 9.63 16.60
N TYR A 22 1.23 8.76 16.50
CA TYR A 22 1.90 8.46 15.24
C TYR A 22 0.96 7.82 14.19
N ILE A 23 0.10 6.89 14.60
CA ILE A 23 -0.91 6.30 13.70
C ILE A 23 -1.88 7.37 13.21
N LYS A 24 -2.30 8.29 14.08
CA LYS A 24 -3.16 9.42 13.69
C LYS A 24 -2.49 10.37 12.70
N GLU A 25 -1.21 10.66 12.88
CA GLU A 25 -0.42 11.44 11.92
C GLU A 25 -0.33 10.74 10.56
N CYS A 26 -0.07 9.42 10.53
CA CYS A 26 -0.05 8.63 9.30
C CYS A 26 -1.43 8.63 8.62
N ALA A 27 -2.51 8.46 9.37
CA ALA A 27 -3.87 8.53 8.85
C ALA A 27 -4.20 9.92 8.29
N ALA A 28 -3.75 11.00 8.96
CA ALA A 28 -3.91 12.36 8.48
C ALA A 28 -3.16 12.62 7.15
N ALA A 29 -1.94 12.06 7.00
CA ALA A 29 -1.21 12.11 5.75
C ALA A 29 -1.96 11.40 4.62
N SER A 30 -2.56 10.25 4.90
CA SER A 30 -3.41 9.52 3.94
C SER A 30 -4.65 10.32 3.56
N ILE A 31 -5.33 10.94 4.54
CA ILE A 31 -6.50 11.81 4.29
C ILE A 31 -6.13 12.96 3.36
N LYS A 32 -4.99 13.62 3.62
CA LYS A 32 -4.47 14.72 2.80
C LYS A 32 -4.16 14.25 1.37
N GLU A 33 -3.46 13.13 1.22
CA GLU A 33 -3.07 12.59 -0.08
C GLU A 33 -4.29 12.18 -0.93
N ILE A 34 -5.25 11.48 -0.33
CA ILE A 34 -6.48 11.04 -1.00
C ILE A 34 -7.46 12.19 -1.20
N GLN A 35 -7.30 13.29 -0.46
CA GLN A 35 -8.31 14.35 -0.29
C GLN A 35 -9.63 13.77 0.21
N LEU A 36 -9.54 12.90 1.23
CA LEU A 36 -10.69 12.17 1.77
C LEU A 36 -11.60 13.12 2.56
N THR A 37 -12.91 13.01 2.31
CA THR A 37 -13.94 13.88 2.93
C THR A 37 -15.11 13.05 3.47
N SER A 38 -16.02 13.71 4.19
CA SER A 38 -17.28 13.11 4.66
C SER A 38 -18.25 12.70 3.54
N GLN A 39 -18.00 13.15 2.31
CA GLN A 39 -18.80 12.75 1.14
C GLN A 39 -18.36 11.42 0.55
N ASP A 40 -17.18 10.94 0.93
CA ASP A 40 -16.63 9.70 0.41
C ASP A 40 -17.31 8.46 0.99
N ARG A 41 -17.24 7.39 0.23
CA ARG A 41 -17.64 6.03 0.60
C ARG A 41 -16.43 5.13 0.49
N VAL A 42 -15.95 4.65 1.62
CA VAL A 42 -14.72 3.86 1.74
C VAL A 42 -15.07 2.38 1.87
N LEU A 43 -14.56 1.56 0.96
CA LEU A 43 -14.62 0.11 1.07
C LEU A 43 -13.29 -0.41 1.62
N ASP A 44 -13.31 -0.82 2.88
CA ASP A 44 -12.17 -1.41 3.56
C ASP A 44 -12.26 -2.94 3.55
N VAL A 45 -11.21 -3.58 3.08
CA VAL A 45 -11.11 -5.04 3.00
C VAL A 45 -9.95 -5.62 3.82
N PHE A 46 -9.24 -4.75 4.54
CA PHE A 46 -8.10 -5.16 5.34
C PHE A 46 -8.52 -5.61 6.74
N PRO A 47 -7.96 -6.72 7.24
CA PRO A 47 -8.17 -7.10 8.63
C PRO A 47 -7.65 -6.05 9.61
N ALA A 48 -8.33 -5.91 10.76
CA ALA A 48 -7.97 -4.94 11.80
C ALA A 48 -6.61 -5.22 12.50
N ASN A 49 -5.93 -6.29 12.13
CA ASN A 49 -4.57 -6.60 12.57
C ASN A 49 -3.49 -6.17 11.54
N THR A 50 -3.85 -5.35 10.56
CA THR A 50 -2.93 -4.83 9.53
C THR A 50 -2.74 -3.33 9.64
N ILE A 51 -1.55 -2.83 9.30
CA ILE A 51 -1.28 -1.39 9.29
C ILE A 51 -2.15 -0.65 8.27
N ALA A 52 -2.52 -1.30 7.16
CA ALA A 52 -3.34 -0.73 6.10
C ALA A 52 -4.74 -0.31 6.60
N HIS A 53 -5.36 -1.11 7.48
CA HIS A 53 -6.63 -0.78 8.11
C HIS A 53 -6.56 0.57 8.87
N TYR A 54 -5.46 0.81 9.58
CA TYR A 54 -5.30 2.00 10.43
C TYR A 54 -4.75 3.21 9.71
N THR A 55 -4.00 3.03 8.63
CA THR A 55 -3.33 4.18 8.00
C THR A 55 -3.78 4.44 6.57
N ILE A 56 -4.48 3.48 5.93
CA ILE A 56 -4.92 3.63 4.53
C ILE A 56 -6.45 3.73 4.43
N THR A 57 -7.22 2.88 5.11
CA THR A 57 -8.65 2.72 4.82
C THR A 57 -9.57 3.08 5.99
N ALA A 58 -9.76 2.18 6.98
CA ALA A 58 -10.83 2.31 7.95
C ALA A 58 -10.66 3.50 8.91
N TYR A 59 -9.50 3.64 9.53
CA TYR A 59 -9.28 4.72 10.48
C TYR A 59 -9.21 6.11 9.81
N PRO A 60 -8.55 6.30 8.65
CA PRO A 60 -8.71 7.53 7.86
C PRO A 60 -10.16 7.87 7.52
N ALA A 61 -10.96 6.87 7.12
CA ALA A 61 -12.39 7.08 6.84
C ALA A 61 -13.15 7.59 8.07
N GLN A 62 -12.92 7.01 9.23
CA GLN A 62 -13.52 7.46 10.50
C GLN A 62 -13.11 8.89 10.85
N LEU A 63 -11.82 9.22 10.73
CA LEU A 63 -11.31 10.57 11.02
C LEU A 63 -11.87 11.63 10.06
N ALA A 64 -12.06 11.28 8.77
CA ALA A 64 -12.62 12.17 7.77
C ALA A 64 -14.17 12.27 7.83
N GLY A 65 -14.84 11.45 8.65
CA GLY A 65 -16.30 11.35 8.69
C GLY A 65 -16.90 10.72 7.45
N ALA A 66 -16.12 9.97 6.67
CA ALA A 66 -16.58 9.27 5.47
C ALA A 66 -17.47 8.07 5.82
N LYS A 67 -18.33 7.66 4.89
CA LYS A 67 -19.09 6.41 5.04
C LYS A 67 -18.13 5.23 4.88
N LEU A 68 -18.13 4.30 5.84
CA LEU A 68 -17.26 3.14 5.85
C LEU A 68 -18.08 1.84 5.72
N LEU A 69 -17.70 0.99 4.79
CA LEU A 69 -18.05 -0.42 4.76
C LEU A 69 -16.76 -1.22 4.93
N SER A 70 -16.60 -1.87 6.09
CA SER A 70 -15.47 -2.74 6.39
C SER A 70 -15.92 -4.20 6.38
N ALA A 71 -15.27 -5.01 5.56
CA ALA A 71 -15.54 -6.45 5.44
C ALA A 71 -14.28 -7.17 5.01
N ASN A 72 -13.95 -8.28 5.67
CA ASN A 72 -12.80 -9.09 5.25
C ASN A 72 -12.92 -9.45 3.76
N PHE A 73 -11.78 -9.39 3.05
CA PHE A 73 -11.76 -9.68 1.63
C PHE A 73 -12.24 -11.11 1.34
N ASN A 74 -13.29 -11.18 0.54
CA ASN A 74 -13.78 -12.39 -0.11
C ASN A 74 -14.20 -11.98 -1.52
N PRO A 75 -13.69 -12.60 -2.59
CA PRO A 75 -13.90 -12.10 -3.96
C PRO A 75 -15.38 -12.10 -4.39
N TYR A 76 -16.20 -13.03 -3.88
CA TYR A 76 -17.63 -13.07 -4.22
C TYR A 76 -18.40 -11.96 -3.52
N SER A 77 -18.29 -11.85 -2.21
CA SER A 77 -18.96 -10.80 -1.45
C SER A 77 -18.41 -9.40 -1.78
N TYR A 78 -17.15 -9.30 -2.22
CA TYR A 78 -16.56 -8.04 -2.68
C TYR A 78 -17.36 -7.45 -3.85
N ILE A 79 -17.66 -8.25 -4.88
CA ILE A 79 -18.42 -7.80 -6.05
C ILE A 79 -19.81 -7.28 -5.64
N GLU A 80 -20.50 -8.00 -4.76
CA GLU A 80 -21.82 -7.63 -4.25
C GLU A 80 -21.75 -6.35 -3.42
N ASN A 81 -20.81 -6.28 -2.47
CA ASN A 81 -20.59 -5.12 -1.62
C ASN A 81 -20.24 -3.89 -2.46
N PHE A 82 -19.36 -4.04 -3.46
CA PHE A 82 -18.99 -2.97 -4.38
C PHE A 82 -20.21 -2.42 -5.11
N LYS A 83 -21.01 -3.29 -5.77
CA LYS A 83 -22.20 -2.90 -6.51
C LYS A 83 -23.24 -2.19 -5.65
N LYS A 84 -23.42 -2.65 -4.42
CA LYS A 84 -24.39 -2.08 -3.48
C LYS A 84 -23.92 -0.77 -2.87
N PHE A 85 -22.66 -0.70 -2.50
CA PHE A 85 -22.08 0.42 -1.75
C PHE A 85 -21.58 1.54 -2.65
N GLN A 86 -21.15 1.22 -3.90
CA GLN A 86 -20.59 2.16 -4.86
C GLN A 86 -19.48 3.02 -4.26
N PRO A 87 -18.36 2.42 -3.80
CA PRO A 87 -17.31 3.16 -3.11
C PRO A 87 -16.69 4.23 -4.02
N THR A 88 -16.27 5.33 -3.41
CA THR A 88 -15.49 6.39 -4.08
C THR A 88 -13.99 6.25 -3.81
N TYR A 89 -13.66 5.54 -2.73
CA TYR A 89 -12.30 5.23 -2.32
C TYR A 89 -12.20 3.78 -1.82
N LEU A 90 -11.13 3.12 -2.21
CA LEU A 90 -10.80 1.76 -1.76
C LEU A 90 -9.29 1.49 -1.86
N SER A 91 -8.85 0.37 -1.28
CA SER A 91 -7.50 -0.15 -1.47
C SER A 91 -7.53 -1.65 -1.75
N LEU A 92 -6.77 -2.07 -2.76
CA LEU A 92 -6.58 -3.47 -3.12
C LEU A 92 -5.10 -3.74 -3.40
N ILE A 93 -4.66 -4.96 -3.10
CA ILE A 93 -3.31 -5.43 -3.40
C ILE A 93 -3.33 -6.42 -4.58
N PRO A 94 -2.20 -6.71 -5.25
CA PRO A 94 -2.16 -7.64 -6.39
C PRO A 94 -2.81 -8.99 -6.13
N LYS A 95 -2.66 -9.53 -4.93
CA LYS A 95 -3.31 -10.79 -4.52
C LYS A 95 -4.84 -10.75 -4.62
N HIS A 96 -5.44 -9.61 -4.30
CA HIS A 96 -6.89 -9.42 -4.44
C HIS A 96 -7.31 -9.46 -5.91
N LEU A 97 -6.54 -8.83 -6.82
CA LEU A 97 -6.82 -8.87 -8.25
C LEU A 97 -6.75 -10.29 -8.82
N GLU A 98 -5.75 -11.08 -8.43
CA GLU A 98 -5.63 -12.47 -8.86
C GLU A 98 -6.91 -13.27 -8.55
N LEU A 99 -7.47 -13.07 -7.35
CA LEU A 99 -8.71 -13.73 -6.93
C LEU A 99 -9.93 -13.15 -7.67
N LEU A 100 -9.99 -11.84 -7.85
CA LEU A 100 -11.11 -11.16 -8.54
C LEU A 100 -11.18 -11.54 -10.02
N LYS A 101 -10.05 -11.66 -10.73
CA LYS A 101 -10.01 -12.04 -12.15
C LYS A 101 -10.75 -13.34 -12.44
N ASN A 102 -10.76 -14.29 -11.48
CA ASN A 102 -11.42 -15.56 -11.59
C ASN A 102 -12.84 -15.56 -11.02
N THR A 103 -13.35 -14.39 -10.59
CA THR A 103 -14.66 -14.30 -9.94
C THR A 103 -15.71 -13.81 -10.93
N LYS A 104 -16.84 -14.55 -11.00
CA LYS A 104 -17.97 -14.17 -11.86
C LYS A 104 -18.43 -12.74 -11.54
N GLY A 105 -18.58 -11.93 -12.58
CA GLY A 105 -19.04 -10.54 -12.49
C GLY A 105 -17.94 -9.51 -12.28
N PHE A 106 -16.67 -9.91 -12.12
CA PHE A 106 -15.57 -8.95 -12.09
C PHE A 106 -15.25 -8.38 -13.48
N ALA A 107 -15.35 -9.20 -14.52
CA ALA A 107 -15.08 -8.75 -15.89
C ALA A 107 -15.94 -7.53 -16.28
N ASP A 108 -17.23 -7.57 -15.93
CA ASP A 108 -18.23 -6.56 -16.27
C ASP A 108 -18.46 -5.54 -15.13
N LEU A 109 -17.59 -5.53 -14.11
CA LEU A 109 -17.74 -4.62 -12.98
C LEU A 109 -17.39 -3.20 -13.41
N ASP A 110 -18.37 -2.31 -13.40
CA ASP A 110 -18.16 -0.87 -13.53
C ASP A 110 -17.64 -0.31 -12.21
N MET A 111 -16.46 0.29 -12.23
CA MET A 111 -15.79 0.90 -11.09
C MET A 111 -15.66 2.43 -11.23
N SER A 112 -16.44 3.06 -12.10
CA SER A 112 -16.40 4.50 -12.37
C SER A 112 -16.75 5.37 -11.15
N SER A 113 -17.40 4.80 -10.14
CA SER A 113 -17.61 5.48 -8.85
C SER A 113 -16.32 5.73 -8.08
N VAL A 114 -15.23 4.96 -8.36
CA VAL A 114 -13.97 5.03 -7.64
C VAL A 114 -13.11 6.16 -8.20
N ARG A 115 -12.99 7.24 -7.44
CA ARG A 115 -12.11 8.37 -7.80
C ARG A 115 -10.64 8.11 -7.44
N TYR A 116 -10.39 7.32 -6.39
CA TYR A 116 -9.04 7.04 -5.91
C TYR A 116 -8.96 5.62 -5.36
N MET A 117 -7.98 4.87 -5.81
CA MET A 117 -7.67 3.53 -5.36
C MET A 117 -6.20 3.46 -4.95
N VAL A 118 -5.93 3.00 -3.73
CA VAL A 118 -4.57 2.73 -3.26
C VAL A 118 -4.19 1.29 -3.51
N THR A 119 -2.96 1.08 -3.96
CA THR A 119 -2.32 -0.24 -4.03
C THR A 119 -0.91 -0.19 -3.46
N GLY A 120 -0.31 -1.34 -3.19
CA GLY A 120 1.04 -1.48 -2.65
C GLY A 120 1.30 -2.89 -2.11
N SER A 121 2.14 -3.02 -1.11
CA SER A 121 2.53 -4.26 -0.43
C SER A 121 3.38 -5.23 -1.25
N SER A 122 3.47 -5.10 -2.55
CA SER A 122 4.28 -5.92 -3.45
C SER A 122 4.57 -5.18 -4.74
N THR A 123 5.33 -5.79 -5.65
CA THR A 123 5.57 -5.23 -6.98
C THR A 123 4.25 -5.01 -7.71
N ILE A 124 4.03 -3.78 -8.17
CA ILE A 124 2.89 -3.39 -8.98
C ILE A 124 3.32 -3.37 -10.45
N THR A 125 2.49 -3.92 -11.32
CA THR A 125 2.70 -3.92 -12.77
C THR A 125 1.73 -2.96 -13.45
N GLN A 126 2.04 -2.55 -14.69
CA GLN A 126 1.12 -1.74 -15.49
C GLN A 126 -0.19 -2.49 -15.74
N ASP A 127 -0.13 -3.80 -16.01
CA ASP A 127 -1.33 -4.65 -16.18
C ASP A 127 -2.26 -4.64 -14.97
N PHE A 128 -1.70 -4.50 -13.74
CA PHE A 128 -2.52 -4.34 -12.54
C PHE A 128 -3.27 -3.01 -12.59
N ILE A 129 -2.58 -1.94 -12.92
CA ILE A 129 -3.16 -0.59 -13.00
C ILE A 129 -4.24 -0.56 -14.09
N ASP A 130 -3.92 -1.06 -15.28
CA ASP A 130 -4.80 -1.09 -16.44
C ASP A 130 -6.07 -1.92 -16.18
N ALA A 131 -5.95 -2.99 -15.38
CA ALA A 131 -7.10 -3.80 -14.99
C ALA A 131 -8.17 -3.04 -14.20
N PHE A 132 -7.80 -1.96 -13.51
CA PHE A 132 -8.73 -1.11 -12.76
C PHE A 132 -9.09 0.18 -13.49
N THR A 133 -8.14 0.83 -14.15
CA THR A 133 -8.42 2.05 -14.93
C THR A 133 -9.35 1.76 -16.12
N SER A 134 -9.20 0.59 -16.77
CA SER A 134 -10.14 0.15 -17.82
C SER A 134 -11.56 -0.09 -17.33
N LYS A 135 -11.76 -0.23 -16.03
CA LYS A 135 -13.08 -0.35 -15.38
C LYS A 135 -13.64 0.97 -14.87
N GLY A 136 -12.96 2.08 -15.14
CA GLY A 136 -13.39 3.42 -14.78
C GLY A 136 -12.79 3.98 -13.49
N VAL A 137 -11.87 3.27 -12.81
CA VAL A 137 -11.12 3.86 -11.69
C VAL A 137 -10.30 5.05 -12.18
N GLN A 138 -10.52 6.23 -11.59
CA GLN A 138 -9.91 7.47 -12.08
C GLN A 138 -8.41 7.55 -11.74
N THR A 139 -8.04 7.19 -10.52
CA THR A 139 -6.65 7.19 -10.05
C THR A 139 -6.33 5.88 -9.34
N VAL A 140 -5.32 5.16 -9.82
CA VAL A 140 -4.70 4.04 -9.12
C VAL A 140 -3.36 4.54 -8.60
N ALA A 141 -3.24 4.70 -7.29
CA ALA A 141 -2.03 5.19 -6.64
C ALA A 141 -1.24 4.03 -6.03
N ASN A 142 -0.01 3.84 -6.51
CA ASN A 142 0.94 2.90 -5.96
C ASN A 142 1.65 3.56 -4.77
N TRP A 143 1.40 3.07 -3.55
CA TRP A 143 1.96 3.63 -2.33
C TRP A 143 3.07 2.75 -1.77
N TYR A 144 4.21 3.35 -1.49
CA TYR A 144 5.26 2.69 -0.73
C TYR A 144 5.11 2.97 0.76
N GLY A 145 5.37 1.94 1.53
CA GLY A 145 5.42 1.93 2.99
C GLY A 145 5.50 0.51 3.53
N MET A 146 5.67 0.39 4.81
CA MET A 146 5.75 -0.88 5.53
C MET A 146 5.12 -0.73 6.92
N THR A 147 4.97 -1.83 7.65
CA THR A 147 4.40 -1.75 9.00
C THR A 147 5.21 -0.86 9.92
N GLU A 148 6.55 -0.88 9.79
CA GLU A 148 7.48 -0.06 10.58
C GLU A 148 7.44 1.43 10.20
N VAL A 149 7.15 1.72 8.94
CA VAL A 149 7.03 3.09 8.38
C VAL A 149 5.79 3.13 7.50
N PRO A 150 4.62 3.43 8.11
CA PRO A 150 3.34 3.34 7.41
C PRO A 150 3.23 4.27 6.20
N PRO A 151 2.55 3.82 5.12
CA PRO A 151 2.33 4.63 3.93
C PRO A 151 1.39 5.84 4.20
N PRO A 152 1.39 6.86 3.31
CA PRO A 152 2.26 6.99 2.15
C PRO A 152 3.66 7.52 2.51
N VAL A 153 4.72 6.87 2.02
CA VAL A 153 6.08 7.41 2.09
C VAL A 153 6.43 8.10 0.77
N PHE A 154 6.20 7.43 -0.34
CA PHE A 154 6.18 8.01 -1.69
C PHE A 154 5.15 7.28 -2.57
N VAL A 155 4.71 7.95 -3.63
CA VAL A 155 3.54 7.57 -4.42
C VAL A 155 3.87 7.58 -5.92
N GLY A 156 3.24 6.68 -6.67
CA GLY A 156 3.15 6.74 -8.12
C GLY A 156 1.69 6.74 -8.56
N TYR A 157 1.32 7.58 -9.53
CA TYR A 157 -0.08 7.72 -9.98
C TYR A 157 -0.27 7.12 -11.35
N ASN A 158 -1.14 6.12 -11.46
CA ASN A 158 -1.43 5.38 -12.70
C ASN A 158 -0.17 4.78 -13.37
N THR A 159 0.85 4.50 -12.56
CA THR A 159 2.12 3.92 -12.98
C THR A 159 2.68 3.03 -11.88
N PRO A 160 3.42 1.96 -12.21
CA PRO A 160 4.17 1.19 -11.22
C PRO A 160 5.37 1.95 -10.64
N GLU A 161 5.75 3.06 -11.25
CA GLU A 161 6.87 3.90 -10.84
C GLU A 161 6.47 4.83 -9.71
N PHE A 162 7.44 5.15 -8.85
CA PHE A 162 7.25 6.11 -7.77
C PHE A 162 7.80 7.48 -8.14
N ASP A 163 7.05 8.51 -7.81
CA ASP A 163 7.51 9.88 -7.85
C ASP A 163 8.11 10.26 -6.49
N LEU A 164 9.42 10.37 -6.43
CA LEU A 164 10.13 10.72 -5.20
C LEU A 164 9.90 12.17 -4.74
N SER A 165 9.35 13.02 -5.60
CA SER A 165 8.94 14.37 -5.20
C SER A 165 7.70 14.38 -4.28
N THR A 166 6.97 13.26 -4.21
CA THR A 166 5.82 13.08 -3.31
C THR A 166 6.21 12.83 -1.86
N VAL A 167 7.51 12.62 -1.58
CA VAL A 167 8.01 12.40 -0.21
C VAL A 167 7.77 13.64 0.65
N ASP A 168 7.10 13.46 1.77
CA ASP A 168 7.03 14.46 2.82
C ASP A 168 8.39 14.57 3.53
N GLN A 169 9.20 15.54 3.13
CA GLN A 169 10.58 15.72 3.61
C GLN A 169 10.67 16.17 5.08
N ASP A 170 9.59 16.69 5.63
CA ASP A 170 9.52 17.01 7.07
C ASP A 170 9.39 15.73 7.91
N ARG A 171 8.82 14.66 7.32
CA ARG A 171 8.61 13.35 7.98
C ARG A 171 9.67 12.33 7.63
N TYR A 172 10.15 12.32 6.37
CA TYR A 172 10.98 11.25 5.85
C TYR A 172 12.24 11.76 5.15
N HIS A 173 13.38 11.31 5.62
CA HIS A 173 14.64 11.43 4.91
C HIS A 173 14.93 10.13 4.17
N ILE A 174 14.83 10.15 2.85
CA ILE A 174 15.02 8.97 1.99
C ILE A 174 16.42 8.98 1.38
N MET A 175 17.10 7.84 1.48
CA MET A 175 18.37 7.60 0.80
C MET A 175 18.32 6.27 0.07
N PHE A 176 18.98 6.20 -1.06
CA PHE A 176 19.22 4.98 -1.80
C PHE A 176 20.73 4.72 -1.85
N MET A 177 21.13 3.52 -1.49
CA MET A 177 22.54 3.13 -1.45
C MET A 177 22.76 1.82 -2.21
N PRO A 178 23.90 1.63 -2.88
CA PRO A 178 24.23 0.35 -3.51
C PRO A 178 24.03 -0.81 -2.54
N ALA A 179 23.34 -1.85 -2.96
CA ALA A 179 23.00 -2.98 -2.10
C ALA A 179 24.07 -4.07 -2.04
N GLY A 180 25.30 -3.78 -2.51
CA GLY A 180 26.46 -4.67 -2.54
C GLY A 180 26.77 -5.20 -3.95
N GLU A 181 27.87 -5.94 -4.07
CA GLU A 181 28.43 -6.39 -5.37
C GLU A 181 27.49 -7.29 -6.20
N TYR A 182 26.53 -7.95 -5.57
CA TYR A 182 25.62 -8.91 -6.23
C TYR A 182 24.26 -8.33 -6.61
N SER A 183 24.03 -7.03 -6.36
CA SER A 183 22.70 -6.42 -6.60
C SER A 183 22.59 -5.72 -7.96
N GLY A 184 23.65 -5.64 -8.75
CA GLY A 184 23.65 -4.92 -10.03
C GLY A 184 23.27 -3.45 -9.85
N ASP A 185 22.31 -2.97 -10.65
CA ASP A 185 21.82 -1.59 -10.60
C ASP A 185 20.81 -1.33 -9.46
N LEU A 186 20.57 -2.32 -8.60
CA LEU A 186 19.59 -2.18 -7.52
C LEU A 186 20.18 -1.44 -6.32
N GLN A 187 19.39 -0.59 -5.72
CA GLN A 187 19.75 0.19 -4.55
C GLN A 187 18.81 -0.09 -3.39
N GLN A 188 19.39 -0.21 -2.21
CA GLN A 188 18.63 -0.38 -0.97
C GLN A 188 18.09 0.96 -0.50
N CYS A 189 16.79 0.99 -0.17
CA CYS A 189 16.14 2.15 0.41
C CYS A 189 16.43 2.24 1.91
N TYR A 190 16.75 3.45 2.35
CA TYR A 190 16.87 3.83 3.76
C TYR A 190 15.86 4.92 4.07
N ILE A 191 15.15 4.80 5.18
CA ILE A 191 14.21 5.82 5.68
C ILE A 191 14.69 6.26 7.06
N ASN A 192 14.94 7.55 7.21
CA ASN A 192 15.44 8.15 8.45
C ASN A 192 16.68 7.42 9.00
N GLY A 193 17.60 7.09 8.10
CA GLY A 193 18.87 6.42 8.40
C GLY A 193 18.74 4.90 8.68
N LYS A 194 17.55 4.32 8.59
CA LYS A 194 17.32 2.87 8.82
C LYS A 194 17.13 2.15 7.50
N ALA A 195 17.85 1.06 7.31
CA ALA A 195 17.68 0.17 6.17
C ALA A 195 16.30 -0.51 6.19
N THR A 196 15.57 -0.42 5.09
CA THR A 196 14.25 -1.05 4.95
C THR A 196 14.32 -2.52 4.54
N GLY A 197 15.43 -2.92 3.93
CA GLY A 197 15.57 -4.22 3.27
C GLY A 197 14.94 -4.26 1.88
N ASP A 198 14.35 -3.18 1.42
CA ASP A 198 13.73 -3.10 0.11
C ASP A 198 14.70 -2.53 -0.92
N LEU A 199 14.76 -3.20 -2.08
CA LEU A 199 15.60 -2.83 -3.22
C LEU A 199 14.75 -2.14 -4.29
N PHE A 200 15.33 -1.10 -4.86
CA PHE A 200 14.73 -0.30 -5.91
C PHE A 200 15.65 -0.23 -7.12
N LYS A 201 15.06 -0.18 -8.30
CA LYS A 201 15.72 0.28 -9.52
C LYS A 201 15.44 1.77 -9.64
N LEU A 202 16.51 2.59 -9.74
CA LEU A 202 16.37 4.03 -9.90
C LEU A 202 16.45 4.41 -11.37
N GLY A 203 15.61 5.40 -11.72
CA GLY A 203 15.55 6.04 -13.00
C GLY A 203 14.79 5.38 -14.14
N PRO A 204 13.50 4.93 -14.07
CA PRO A 204 12.46 5.32 -13.10
C PRO A 204 12.53 4.56 -11.79
N CYS A 205 12.05 5.18 -10.70
CA CYS A 205 12.09 4.56 -9.38
C CYS A 205 11.01 3.48 -9.26
N ARG A 206 11.43 2.23 -9.13
CA ARG A 206 10.52 1.07 -8.99
C ARG A 206 11.00 0.17 -7.86
N PHE A 207 10.05 -0.32 -7.07
CA PHE A 207 10.34 -1.44 -6.17
C PHE A 207 10.71 -2.68 -7.00
N ALA A 208 11.83 -3.29 -6.68
CA ALA A 208 12.33 -4.48 -7.36
C ALA A 208 12.08 -5.74 -6.53
N GLN A 209 12.58 -5.77 -5.31
CA GLN A 209 12.47 -6.93 -4.43
C GLN A 209 12.82 -6.59 -2.98
N ARG A 210 12.49 -7.49 -2.06
CA ARG A 210 12.90 -7.40 -0.66
C ARG A 210 14.05 -8.36 -0.36
N MET A 211 15.07 -7.90 0.35
CA MET A 211 16.13 -8.75 0.84
C MET A 211 15.66 -9.55 2.05
N LYS A 212 16.13 -10.81 2.18
CA LYS A 212 15.96 -11.57 3.42
C LYS A 212 17.14 -11.30 4.36
N LYS A 213 16.83 -11.06 5.64
CA LYS A 213 17.85 -11.10 6.70
C LYS A 213 18.25 -12.54 6.93
N LEU A 214 19.54 -12.82 6.81
CA LEU A 214 20.14 -14.07 7.28
C LEU A 214 20.73 -13.79 8.67
N ASN A 215 20.65 -14.79 9.55
CA ASN A 215 21.20 -14.83 10.92
C ASN A 215 22.13 -13.66 11.27
N GLY A 216 21.62 -12.66 11.97
CA GLY A 216 22.36 -11.44 12.30
C GLY A 216 22.11 -10.30 11.29
N ASP A 217 23.04 -9.36 11.18
CA ASP A 217 22.87 -8.10 10.43
C ASP A 217 23.14 -8.18 8.92
N THR A 218 23.34 -9.36 8.36
CA THR A 218 23.60 -9.55 6.93
C THR A 218 22.32 -9.75 6.13
N TRP A 219 22.15 -8.95 5.08
CA TRP A 219 21.04 -9.06 4.13
C TRP A 219 21.48 -9.88 2.91
N LYS A 220 20.60 -10.77 2.40
CA LYS A 220 20.79 -11.43 1.10
C LYS A 220 19.59 -11.18 0.19
N THR A 221 19.87 -11.01 -1.09
CA THR A 221 18.85 -11.02 -2.14
C THR A 221 18.23 -12.43 -2.23
N THR A 222 16.90 -12.50 -2.26
CA THR A 222 16.20 -13.72 -2.66
C THR A 222 16.28 -13.81 -4.18
N VAL A 223 17.05 -14.79 -4.67
CA VAL A 223 16.99 -15.21 -6.07
C VAL A 223 15.71 -15.99 -6.28
#